data_f1130a428210c08455f38ba3ca3d57d9
#
_entry.id   f1130a428210c08455f38ba3ca3d57d9
#
_cell.length_a   1.000
_cell.length_b   1.000
_cell.length_c   1.000
_cell.angle_alpha   90.00
_cell.angle_beta   90.00
_cell.angle_gamma   90.00
#
_symmetry.space_group_name_H-M   'P 1'
#
loop_
_entity.id
_entity.type
_entity.pdbx_description
1 polymer ?
#
loop_
_entity_poly.entity_id
_entity_poly.type
_entity_poly.pdbx_seq_one_letter_code
_entity_poly.pdbx_strand_id
1 'polypeptide(L)'
;MNYTAPSPEVDPRVIFPFELDTFQLDAVASLNAGSSVVVCAPTGSGKTLIGEYAIYRALARGKRVFYTTPLKALSNQKLRDFREKFGYDQVGLLTGDASINREAPILVMTTEIFRNMLYGTPIGQVGISLVDVDAVVLDECHYMNDRQRGTVWEESIIYCPREVQLVALSATVANSDQLTDWLNQVHGPTDLIYSDFRPVPLQFHFGNTKGLFPLLNDSGNKINPRLMQKKKRRSDGDKGRNGRPEAPSIAFTLSQLSSRDMLPAIYFIFSRRGCDKAVAEVGDIWLVNPDEAYQLRVQIDDFLNRNPDAGRSGQIAPLYRGIAAHHAGILPAWKVLVEELFQQGLIKVVFATETLAAGINMPARTTVISSLSKRTDTGHRLLN
;
A
#
# COMPACT_ATOMS: atom_id res chain seq x y z
N MET A 1 11.22 -7.24 -45.88
CA MET A 1 9.95 -6.99 -45.20
C MET A 1 9.65 -8.22 -44.38
N ASN A 2 10.04 -8.23 -43.11
CA ASN A 2 9.73 -9.34 -42.21
C ASN A 2 8.29 -9.14 -41.74
N TYR A 3 7.38 -9.97 -42.22
CA TYR A 3 6.04 -10.10 -41.68
C TYR A 3 6.17 -10.73 -40.27
N THR A 4 6.22 -9.92 -39.22
CA THR A 4 5.97 -10.42 -37.88
C THR A 4 4.47 -10.72 -37.80
N ALA A 5 4.13 -11.99 -37.60
CA ALA A 5 2.75 -12.40 -37.33
C ALA A 5 2.22 -11.60 -36.13
N PRO A 6 0.97 -11.12 -36.15
CA PRO A 6 0.41 -10.43 -35.00
C PRO A 6 0.51 -11.35 -33.77
N SER A 7 1.13 -10.85 -32.72
CA SER A 7 1.19 -11.56 -31.46
C SER A 7 -0.21 -11.94 -31.00
N PRO A 8 -0.44 -13.11 -30.41
CA PRO A 8 -1.75 -13.50 -29.93
C PRO A 8 -2.24 -12.42 -28.97
N GLU A 9 -3.26 -11.68 -29.34
CA GLU A 9 -3.95 -10.75 -28.47
C GLU A 9 -4.66 -11.56 -27.40
N VAL A 10 -4.31 -11.32 -26.16
CA VAL A 10 -4.98 -11.95 -25.03
C VAL A 10 -6.21 -11.10 -24.72
N ASP A 11 -7.41 -11.66 -24.94
CA ASP A 11 -8.65 -10.95 -24.63
C ASP A 11 -8.80 -10.80 -23.10
N PRO A 12 -8.80 -9.58 -22.56
CA PRO A 12 -8.94 -9.36 -21.12
C PRO A 12 -10.25 -9.89 -20.54
N ARG A 13 -11.32 -10.02 -21.35
CA ARG A 13 -12.62 -10.56 -20.94
C ARG A 13 -12.57 -12.06 -20.68
N VAL A 14 -11.64 -12.75 -21.30
CA VAL A 14 -11.42 -14.19 -21.07
C VAL A 14 -10.59 -14.42 -19.81
N ILE A 15 -9.66 -13.51 -19.51
CA ILE A 15 -8.75 -13.63 -18.37
C ILE A 15 -9.46 -13.25 -17.06
N PHE A 16 -10.23 -12.15 -17.07
CA PHE A 16 -10.84 -11.60 -15.89
C PHE A 16 -12.34 -11.93 -15.87
N PRO A 17 -12.84 -12.62 -14.81
CA PRO A 17 -14.24 -13.08 -14.74
C PRO A 17 -15.22 -11.98 -14.31
N PHE A 18 -14.88 -10.71 -14.53
CA PHE A 18 -15.67 -9.54 -14.15
C PHE A 18 -15.49 -8.43 -15.20
N GLU A 19 -16.39 -7.46 -15.16
CA GLU A 19 -16.37 -6.31 -16.05
C GLU A 19 -15.23 -5.35 -15.67
N LEU A 20 -14.44 -4.94 -16.64
CA LEU A 20 -13.33 -4.02 -16.45
C LEU A 20 -13.82 -2.57 -16.49
N ASP A 21 -13.22 -1.73 -15.65
CA ASP A 21 -13.42 -0.29 -15.70
C ASP A 21 -12.81 0.32 -16.97
N THR A 22 -13.37 1.45 -17.42
CA THR A 22 -12.91 2.14 -18.65
C THR A 22 -11.41 2.38 -18.63
N PHE A 23 -10.84 2.88 -17.52
CA PHE A 23 -9.40 3.16 -17.46
C PHE A 23 -8.55 1.88 -17.57
N GLN A 24 -9.07 0.73 -17.13
CA GLN A 24 -8.39 -0.55 -17.26
C GLN A 24 -8.39 -1.00 -18.72
N LEU A 25 -9.52 -0.83 -19.42
CA LEU A 25 -9.63 -1.13 -20.86
C LEU A 25 -8.73 -0.21 -21.70
N ASP A 26 -8.66 1.08 -21.37
CA ASP A 26 -7.79 2.05 -22.05
C ASP A 26 -6.31 1.66 -21.88
N ALA A 27 -5.91 1.26 -20.67
CA ALA A 27 -4.54 0.79 -20.39
C ALA A 27 -4.22 -0.48 -21.20
N VAL A 28 -5.14 -1.43 -21.26
CA VAL A 28 -5.00 -2.65 -22.05
C VAL A 28 -4.84 -2.31 -23.53
N ALA A 29 -5.65 -1.41 -24.07
CA ALA A 29 -5.59 -0.98 -25.46
C ALA A 29 -4.23 -0.34 -25.80
N SER A 30 -3.74 0.56 -24.95
CA SER A 30 -2.42 1.19 -25.11
C SER A 30 -1.28 0.17 -25.09
N LEU A 31 -1.31 -0.77 -24.15
CA LEU A 31 -0.31 -1.85 -24.09
C LEU A 31 -0.34 -2.72 -25.33
N ASN A 32 -1.50 -3.04 -25.89
CA ASN A 32 -1.64 -3.82 -27.11
C ASN A 32 -1.19 -3.05 -28.36
N ALA A 33 -1.35 -1.73 -28.34
CA ALA A 33 -0.83 -0.85 -29.40
C ALA A 33 0.71 -0.70 -29.37
N GLY A 34 1.37 -1.19 -28.32
CA GLY A 34 2.83 -1.14 -28.19
C GLY A 34 3.33 0.05 -27.35
N SER A 35 2.43 0.90 -26.81
CA SER A 35 2.80 2.00 -25.91
C SER A 35 3.08 1.50 -24.51
N SER A 36 4.00 2.14 -23.80
CA SER A 36 4.10 2.10 -22.35
C SER A 36 2.92 2.84 -21.73
N VAL A 37 2.62 2.62 -20.44
CA VAL A 37 1.53 3.32 -19.76
C VAL A 37 1.95 3.88 -18.41
N VAL A 38 1.47 5.09 -18.13
CA VAL A 38 1.47 5.68 -16.76
C VAL A 38 0.01 5.65 -16.29
N VAL A 39 -0.27 4.81 -15.31
CA VAL A 39 -1.62 4.65 -14.76
C VAL A 39 -1.71 5.39 -13.44
N CYS A 40 -2.46 6.48 -13.42
CA CYS A 40 -2.72 7.29 -12.25
C CYS A 40 -4.18 7.12 -11.81
N ALA A 41 -4.38 6.33 -10.75
CA ALA A 41 -5.73 6.09 -10.23
C ALA A 41 -5.67 5.89 -8.70
N PRO A 42 -6.78 6.14 -7.96
CA PRO A 42 -6.80 6.03 -6.51
C PRO A 42 -6.41 4.63 -6.02
N THR A 43 -5.91 4.54 -4.79
CA THR A 43 -5.69 3.25 -4.13
C THR A 43 -7.02 2.50 -4.00
N GLY A 44 -7.03 1.20 -4.30
CA GLY A 44 -8.24 0.39 -4.30
C GLY A 44 -9.06 0.43 -5.60
N SER A 45 -8.61 1.15 -6.64
CA SER A 45 -9.28 1.20 -7.95
C SER A 45 -8.99 -0.01 -8.86
N GLY A 46 -8.15 -0.95 -8.44
CA GLY A 46 -7.82 -2.12 -9.27
C GLY A 46 -6.67 -1.92 -10.25
N LYS A 47 -5.76 -0.97 -10.04
CA LYS A 47 -4.55 -0.75 -10.89
C LYS A 47 -3.70 -2.00 -11.10
N THR A 48 -3.58 -2.84 -10.06
CA THR A 48 -2.80 -4.09 -10.12
C THR A 48 -3.21 -4.99 -11.29
N LEU A 49 -4.49 -4.97 -11.67
CA LEU A 49 -5.00 -5.73 -12.81
C LEU A 49 -4.26 -5.42 -14.13
N ILE A 50 -3.84 -4.17 -14.32
CA ILE A 50 -3.10 -3.77 -15.53
C ILE A 50 -1.71 -4.41 -15.54
N GLY A 51 -1.05 -4.48 -14.36
CA GLY A 51 0.19 -5.22 -14.20
C GLY A 51 0.00 -6.74 -14.43
N GLU A 52 -1.11 -7.30 -13.95
CA GLU A 52 -1.46 -8.71 -14.19
C GLU A 52 -1.76 -8.97 -15.68
N TYR A 53 -2.42 -8.04 -16.35
CA TYR A 53 -2.62 -8.15 -17.80
C TYR A 53 -1.29 -8.20 -18.56
N ALA A 54 -0.33 -7.36 -18.18
CA ALA A 54 1.02 -7.40 -18.76
C ALA A 54 1.69 -8.77 -18.52
N ILE A 55 1.46 -9.40 -17.35
CA ILE A 55 1.93 -10.77 -17.09
C ILE A 55 1.29 -11.76 -18.04
N TYR A 56 -0.03 -11.81 -18.15
CA TYR A 56 -0.72 -12.73 -19.04
C TYR A 56 -0.26 -12.58 -20.50
N ARG A 57 -0.10 -11.34 -20.96
CA ARG A 57 0.36 -11.04 -22.31
C ARG A 57 1.79 -11.52 -22.55
N ALA A 58 2.71 -11.29 -21.60
CA ALA A 58 4.09 -11.75 -21.69
C ALA A 58 4.16 -13.29 -21.77
N LEU A 59 3.43 -13.97 -20.90
CA LEU A 59 3.36 -15.44 -20.89
C LEU A 59 2.81 -15.99 -22.20
N ALA A 60 1.76 -15.39 -22.76
CA ALA A 60 1.19 -15.79 -24.07
C ALA A 60 2.19 -15.64 -25.23
N ARG A 61 3.15 -14.73 -25.10
CA ARG A 61 4.24 -14.50 -26.05
C ARG A 61 5.49 -15.34 -25.79
N GLY A 62 5.48 -16.18 -24.74
CA GLY A 62 6.65 -16.94 -24.31
C GLY A 62 7.77 -16.07 -23.78
N LYS A 63 7.44 -14.88 -23.28
CA LYS A 63 8.39 -13.89 -22.73
C LYS A 63 8.27 -13.75 -21.22
N ARG A 64 9.23 -13.08 -20.63
CA ARG A 64 9.29 -12.78 -19.21
C ARG A 64 8.67 -11.42 -18.90
N VAL A 65 8.29 -11.23 -17.64
CA VAL A 65 7.86 -9.95 -17.10
C VAL A 65 8.52 -9.72 -15.74
N PHE A 66 8.99 -8.51 -15.50
CA PHE A 66 9.51 -8.10 -14.20
C PHE A 66 8.47 -7.22 -13.49
N TYR A 67 8.15 -7.58 -12.25
CA TYR A 67 7.21 -6.83 -11.43
C TYR A 67 7.98 -6.20 -10.26
N THR A 68 8.16 -4.88 -10.30
CA THR A 68 8.95 -4.18 -9.28
C THR A 68 8.06 -3.50 -8.25
N THR A 69 8.50 -3.48 -7.01
CA THR A 69 7.81 -2.82 -5.89
C THR A 69 8.81 -1.98 -5.07
N PRO A 70 8.36 -0.93 -4.36
CA PRO A 70 9.26 -0.08 -3.57
C PRO A 70 9.82 -0.74 -2.32
N LEU A 71 9.21 -1.84 -1.86
CA LEU A 71 9.51 -2.42 -0.55
C LEU A 71 9.52 -3.94 -0.59
N LYS A 72 10.43 -4.57 0.14
CA LYS A 72 10.53 -6.03 0.28
C LYS A 72 9.22 -6.69 0.74
N ALA A 73 8.50 -6.05 1.65
CA ALA A 73 7.22 -6.57 2.15
C ALA A 73 6.19 -6.70 1.03
N LEU A 74 6.10 -5.70 0.15
CA LEU A 74 5.26 -5.75 -1.05
C LEU A 74 5.71 -6.81 -2.04
N SER A 75 7.04 -6.95 -2.26
CA SER A 75 7.57 -8.00 -3.13
C SER A 75 7.18 -9.40 -2.61
N ASN A 76 7.30 -9.63 -1.31
CA ASN A 76 6.92 -10.91 -0.69
C ASN A 76 5.41 -11.18 -0.80
N GLN A 77 4.59 -10.14 -0.65
CA GLN A 77 3.14 -10.25 -0.83
C GLN A 77 2.81 -10.59 -2.29
N LYS A 78 3.35 -9.85 -3.26
CA LYS A 78 3.15 -10.13 -4.69
C LYS A 78 3.62 -11.51 -5.10
N LEU A 79 4.73 -12.01 -4.50
CA LEU A 79 5.16 -13.39 -4.72
C LEU A 79 4.08 -14.39 -4.32
N ARG A 80 3.44 -14.22 -3.15
CA ARG A 80 2.37 -15.11 -2.68
C ARG A 80 1.15 -15.02 -3.60
N ASP A 81 0.67 -13.80 -3.85
CA ASP A 81 -0.50 -13.53 -4.68
C ASP A 81 -0.34 -14.10 -6.10
N PHE A 82 0.84 -13.91 -6.70
CA PHE A 82 1.11 -14.39 -8.06
C PHE A 82 1.36 -15.90 -8.11
N ARG A 83 1.96 -16.51 -7.08
CA ARG A 83 2.10 -17.97 -7.01
C ARG A 83 0.76 -18.66 -6.90
N GLU A 84 -0.16 -18.11 -6.14
CA GLU A 84 -1.53 -18.60 -6.04
C GLU A 84 -2.24 -18.51 -7.40
N LYS A 85 -2.02 -17.44 -8.15
CA LYS A 85 -2.69 -17.18 -9.43
C LYS A 85 -2.07 -17.87 -10.64
N PHE A 86 -0.74 -17.88 -10.73
CA PHE A 86 0.01 -18.33 -11.91
C PHE A 86 0.75 -19.65 -11.69
N GLY A 87 0.82 -20.16 -10.47
CA GLY A 87 1.55 -21.37 -10.11
C GLY A 87 2.95 -21.09 -9.54
N TYR A 88 3.40 -22.00 -8.71
CA TYR A 88 4.62 -21.87 -7.90
C TYR A 88 5.88 -21.73 -8.75
N ASP A 89 5.96 -22.52 -9.83
CA ASP A 89 7.14 -22.59 -10.71
C ASP A 89 7.22 -21.40 -11.67
N GLN A 90 6.11 -20.69 -11.88
CA GLN A 90 6.05 -19.56 -12.78
C GLN A 90 6.53 -18.25 -12.14
N VAL A 91 6.69 -18.21 -10.81
CA VAL A 91 6.97 -16.96 -10.09
C VAL A 91 8.21 -17.05 -9.23
N GLY A 92 9.14 -16.17 -9.49
CA GLY A 92 10.36 -15.96 -8.72
C GLY A 92 10.38 -14.68 -7.91
N LEU A 93 11.34 -14.56 -7.00
CA LEU A 93 11.58 -13.39 -6.17
C LEU A 93 13.07 -13.02 -6.17
N LEU A 94 13.34 -11.73 -6.30
CA LEU A 94 14.69 -11.20 -6.15
C LEU A 94 14.66 -9.93 -5.28
N THR A 95 15.21 -10.04 -4.08
CA THR A 95 15.37 -8.93 -3.12
C THR A 95 16.81 -8.91 -2.61
N GLY A 96 17.18 -7.91 -1.82
CA GLY A 96 18.54 -7.81 -1.30
C GLY A 96 18.98 -8.96 -0.40
N ASP A 97 18.04 -9.75 0.12
CA ASP A 97 18.25 -10.85 1.07
C ASP A 97 17.68 -12.19 0.61
N ALA A 98 16.97 -12.24 -0.53
CA ALA A 98 16.36 -13.46 -1.05
C ALA A 98 16.46 -13.55 -2.57
N SER A 99 16.78 -14.75 -3.07
CA SER A 99 16.75 -15.10 -4.49
C SER A 99 16.06 -16.45 -4.64
N ILE A 100 14.86 -16.45 -5.22
CA ILE A 100 14.01 -17.63 -5.39
C ILE A 100 13.62 -17.71 -6.85
N ASN A 101 13.87 -18.84 -7.52
CA ASN A 101 13.50 -19.12 -8.90
C ASN A 101 13.78 -17.93 -9.86
N ARG A 102 15.04 -17.51 -9.94
CA ARG A 102 15.48 -16.32 -10.66
C ARG A 102 15.15 -16.34 -12.16
N GLU A 103 15.05 -17.53 -12.73
CA GLU A 103 14.75 -17.71 -14.16
C GLU A 103 13.26 -17.83 -14.45
N ALA A 104 12.39 -17.67 -13.46
CA ALA A 104 10.95 -17.74 -13.64
C ALA A 104 10.48 -16.71 -14.68
N PRO A 105 9.42 -17.05 -15.45
CA PRO A 105 8.81 -16.11 -16.38
C PRO A 105 8.30 -14.81 -15.73
N ILE A 106 7.81 -14.91 -14.50
CA ILE A 106 7.36 -13.77 -13.69
C ILE A 106 8.38 -13.58 -12.58
N LEU A 107 9.12 -12.48 -12.59
CA LEU A 107 10.12 -12.20 -11.57
C LEU A 107 9.71 -10.95 -10.76
N VAL A 108 9.32 -11.17 -9.52
CA VAL A 108 9.02 -10.10 -8.56
C VAL A 108 10.32 -9.61 -7.92
N MET A 109 10.51 -8.29 -7.81
CA MET A 109 11.71 -7.72 -7.21
C MET A 109 11.47 -6.34 -6.62
N THR A 110 12.42 -5.85 -5.81
CA THR A 110 12.39 -4.43 -5.43
C THR A 110 12.96 -3.57 -6.57
N THR A 111 12.49 -2.33 -6.66
CA THR A 111 12.92 -1.41 -7.72
C THR A 111 14.44 -1.15 -7.67
N GLU A 112 15.04 -1.15 -6.47
CA GLU A 112 16.50 -1.05 -6.32
C GLU A 112 17.25 -2.22 -6.95
N ILE A 113 16.72 -3.42 -6.84
CA ILE A 113 17.32 -4.61 -7.47
C ILE A 113 17.21 -4.50 -8.99
N PHE A 114 16.06 -4.10 -9.50
CA PHE A 114 15.87 -3.88 -10.93
C PHE A 114 16.88 -2.86 -11.48
N ARG A 115 17.00 -1.69 -10.85
CA ARG A 115 18.01 -0.70 -11.20
C ARG A 115 19.43 -1.29 -11.19
N ASN A 116 19.78 -2.04 -10.14
CA ASN A 116 21.13 -2.64 -10.03
C ASN A 116 21.38 -3.67 -11.14
N MET A 117 20.35 -4.41 -11.59
CA MET A 117 20.47 -5.30 -12.75
C MET A 117 20.79 -4.52 -14.03
N LEU A 118 20.20 -3.34 -14.21
CA LEU A 118 20.50 -2.48 -15.37
C LEU A 118 21.95 -1.98 -15.34
N TYR A 119 22.49 -1.67 -14.19
CA TYR A 119 23.90 -1.25 -14.02
C TYR A 119 24.90 -2.42 -14.09
N GLY A 120 24.50 -3.62 -13.69
CA GLY A 120 25.38 -4.79 -13.65
C GLY A 120 25.78 -5.35 -15.02
N THR A 121 25.31 -4.77 -16.10
CA THR A 121 25.72 -5.12 -17.46
C THR A 121 27.00 -4.36 -17.86
N PRO A 122 27.92 -4.95 -18.64
CA PRO A 122 29.11 -4.27 -19.13
C PRO A 122 28.76 -2.96 -19.86
N ILE A 123 29.63 -1.97 -19.79
CA ILE A 123 29.45 -0.70 -20.51
C ILE A 123 29.17 -0.94 -21.99
N GLY A 124 28.10 -0.38 -22.51
CA GLY A 124 27.62 -0.59 -23.87
C GLY A 124 26.69 -1.78 -24.06
N GLN A 125 26.41 -2.55 -23.01
CA GLN A 125 25.53 -3.71 -23.04
C GLN A 125 24.36 -3.58 -22.01
N VAL A 126 23.99 -2.33 -21.71
CA VAL A 126 22.87 -2.04 -20.81
C VAL A 126 21.61 -2.74 -21.35
N GLY A 127 20.96 -3.48 -20.48
CA GLY A 127 19.70 -4.16 -20.82
C GLY A 127 19.83 -5.57 -21.38
N ILE A 128 21.05 -6.16 -21.52
CA ILE A 128 21.18 -7.57 -21.98
C ILE A 128 20.43 -8.55 -21.07
N SER A 129 20.38 -8.29 -19.78
CA SER A 129 19.60 -9.10 -18.81
C SER A 129 18.08 -9.04 -19.06
N LEU A 130 17.61 -8.21 -20.00
CA LEU A 130 16.22 -7.99 -20.37
C LEU A 130 15.87 -8.52 -21.78
N VAL A 131 16.75 -9.30 -22.41
CA VAL A 131 16.55 -9.77 -23.81
C VAL A 131 15.21 -10.45 -24.04
N ASP A 132 14.70 -11.21 -23.10
CA ASP A 132 13.43 -11.93 -23.22
C ASP A 132 12.31 -11.31 -22.38
N VAL A 133 12.48 -10.08 -21.93
CA VAL A 133 11.48 -9.37 -21.10
C VAL A 133 10.53 -8.58 -22.01
N ASP A 134 9.22 -8.85 -21.91
CA ASP A 134 8.17 -8.13 -22.64
C ASP A 134 7.82 -6.79 -21.98
N ALA A 135 7.70 -6.80 -20.67
CA ALA A 135 7.32 -5.62 -19.91
C ALA A 135 7.96 -5.57 -18.50
N VAL A 136 8.10 -4.37 -17.98
CA VAL A 136 8.46 -4.11 -16.58
C VAL A 136 7.33 -3.32 -15.91
N VAL A 137 6.77 -3.87 -14.84
CA VAL A 137 5.79 -3.18 -14.01
C VAL A 137 6.52 -2.43 -12.90
N LEU A 138 6.34 -1.12 -12.85
CA LEU A 138 6.83 -0.23 -11.80
C LEU A 138 5.66 0.09 -10.86
N ASP A 139 5.44 -0.78 -9.86
CA ASP A 139 4.34 -0.59 -8.91
C ASP A 139 4.67 0.50 -7.91
N GLU A 140 3.63 1.24 -7.48
CA GLU A 140 3.75 2.39 -6.59
C GLU A 140 4.75 3.46 -7.10
N CYS A 141 4.69 3.76 -8.39
CA CYS A 141 5.62 4.67 -9.08
C CYS A 141 5.66 6.10 -8.46
N HIS A 142 4.63 6.49 -7.68
CA HIS A 142 4.63 7.76 -6.95
C HIS A 142 5.76 7.89 -5.90
N TYR A 143 6.42 6.80 -5.51
CA TYR A 143 7.65 6.83 -4.71
C TYR A 143 8.81 7.55 -5.42
N MET A 144 8.70 7.82 -6.72
CA MET A 144 9.64 8.70 -7.43
C MET A 144 9.71 10.11 -6.81
N ASN A 145 8.67 10.55 -6.11
CA ASN A 145 8.67 11.81 -5.36
C ASN A 145 9.42 11.75 -4.01
N ASP A 146 9.91 10.58 -3.60
CA ASP A 146 10.71 10.44 -2.38
C ASP A 146 12.09 11.06 -2.56
N ARG A 147 12.46 12.01 -1.68
CA ARG A 147 13.73 12.77 -1.80
C ARG A 147 14.99 11.91 -1.69
N GLN A 148 14.90 10.77 -1.03
CA GLN A 148 16.07 9.90 -0.79
C GLN A 148 16.13 8.75 -1.80
N ARG A 149 15.01 8.31 -2.34
CA ARG A 149 14.90 7.09 -3.13
C ARG A 149 14.36 7.32 -4.55
N GLY A 150 13.84 8.51 -4.86
CA GLY A 150 13.19 8.81 -6.15
C GLY A 150 14.08 8.54 -7.36
N THR A 151 15.38 8.81 -7.25
CA THR A 151 16.38 8.56 -8.31
C THR A 151 16.44 7.09 -8.75
N VAL A 152 16.05 6.15 -7.89
CA VAL A 152 16.00 4.72 -8.24
C VAL A 152 15.01 4.46 -9.38
N TRP A 153 13.83 5.11 -9.35
CA TRP A 153 12.82 4.99 -10.41
C TRP A 153 13.27 5.72 -11.68
N GLU A 154 13.82 6.93 -11.54
CA GLU A 154 14.34 7.69 -12.67
C GLU A 154 15.40 6.88 -13.43
N GLU A 155 16.40 6.37 -12.73
CA GLU A 155 17.45 5.53 -13.30
C GLU A 155 16.90 4.24 -13.91
N SER A 156 15.92 3.59 -13.25
CA SER A 156 15.26 2.39 -13.78
C SER A 156 14.55 2.65 -15.11
N ILE A 157 13.95 3.82 -15.28
CA ILE A 157 13.27 4.20 -16.52
C ILE A 157 14.28 4.58 -17.60
N ILE A 158 15.28 5.41 -17.27
CA ILE A 158 16.29 5.89 -18.23
C ILE A 158 17.11 4.74 -18.82
N TYR A 159 17.48 3.76 -18.01
CA TYR A 159 18.32 2.63 -18.44
C TYR A 159 17.53 1.40 -18.91
N CYS A 160 16.21 1.39 -18.78
CA CYS A 160 15.40 0.33 -19.35
C CYS A 160 15.42 0.40 -20.88
N PRO A 161 15.69 -0.73 -21.59
CA PRO A 161 15.65 -0.76 -23.05
C PRO A 161 14.28 -0.34 -23.60
N ARG A 162 14.28 0.42 -24.70
CA ARG A 162 13.06 0.96 -25.31
C ARG A 162 12.11 -0.11 -25.87
N GLU A 163 12.62 -1.30 -26.13
CA GLU A 163 11.88 -2.46 -26.61
C GLU A 163 11.03 -3.11 -25.49
N VAL A 164 11.34 -2.82 -24.23
CA VAL A 164 10.63 -3.33 -23.06
C VAL A 164 9.56 -2.30 -22.66
N GLN A 165 8.29 -2.70 -22.69
CA GLN A 165 7.22 -1.78 -22.29
C GLN A 165 7.24 -1.52 -20.78
N LEU A 166 7.02 -0.28 -20.37
CA LEU A 166 6.88 0.12 -18.98
C LEU A 166 5.40 0.23 -18.61
N VAL A 167 5.06 -0.36 -17.46
CA VAL A 167 3.73 -0.28 -16.85
C VAL A 167 3.89 0.42 -15.50
N ALA A 168 3.86 1.74 -15.48
CA ALA A 168 4.02 2.54 -14.27
C ALA A 168 2.67 2.72 -13.56
N LEU A 169 2.49 2.03 -12.42
CA LEU A 169 1.28 2.10 -11.61
C LEU A 169 1.46 3.09 -10.46
N SER A 170 0.61 4.09 -10.38
CA SER A 170 0.72 5.18 -9.41
C SER A 170 -0.61 5.48 -8.72
N ALA A 171 -0.55 5.96 -7.48
CA ALA A 171 -1.66 6.72 -6.92
C ALA A 171 -1.89 8.01 -7.75
N THR A 172 -3.02 8.66 -7.55
CA THR A 172 -3.27 9.96 -8.19
C THR A 172 -2.23 10.99 -7.75
N VAL A 173 -1.49 11.53 -8.71
CA VAL A 173 -0.49 12.57 -8.51
C VAL A 173 -0.81 13.79 -9.38
N ALA A 174 -0.52 14.99 -8.87
CA ALA A 174 -0.88 16.23 -9.54
C ALA A 174 -0.07 16.51 -10.83
N ASN A 175 1.09 15.86 -10.99
CA ASN A 175 2.01 16.06 -12.11
C ASN A 175 2.10 14.83 -13.04
N SER A 176 1.02 14.06 -13.16
CA SER A 176 0.96 12.86 -14.01
C SER A 176 1.30 13.14 -15.48
N ASP A 177 0.81 14.27 -16.02
CA ASP A 177 1.11 14.70 -17.39
C ASP A 177 2.62 14.90 -17.59
N GLN A 178 3.27 15.64 -16.68
CA GLN A 178 4.71 15.90 -16.75
C GLN A 178 5.52 14.61 -16.66
N LEU A 179 5.10 13.67 -15.81
CA LEU A 179 5.73 12.37 -15.70
C LEU A 179 5.62 11.60 -17.03
N THR A 180 4.44 11.59 -17.62
CA THR A 180 4.19 10.90 -18.89
C THR A 180 4.99 11.53 -20.04
N ASP A 181 5.03 12.87 -20.14
CA ASP A 181 5.83 13.58 -21.12
C ASP A 181 7.32 13.27 -20.98
N TRP A 182 7.81 13.18 -19.74
CA TRP A 182 9.19 12.80 -19.48
C TRP A 182 9.49 11.36 -19.91
N LEU A 183 8.61 10.39 -19.61
CA LEU A 183 8.76 9.00 -20.07
C LEU A 183 8.78 8.93 -21.63
N ASN A 184 7.91 9.68 -22.30
CA ASN A 184 7.91 9.77 -23.76
C ASN A 184 9.25 10.20 -24.32
N GLN A 185 9.93 11.13 -23.66
CA GLN A 185 11.24 11.66 -24.10
C GLN A 185 12.37 10.67 -23.85
N VAL A 186 12.42 10.05 -22.67
CA VAL A 186 13.58 9.25 -22.24
C VAL A 186 13.47 7.79 -22.63
N HIS A 187 12.27 7.22 -22.61
CA HIS A 187 12.03 5.80 -22.85
C HIS A 187 11.39 5.53 -24.21
N GLY A 188 10.23 6.11 -24.49
CA GLY A 188 9.50 5.91 -25.75
C GLY A 188 8.00 6.18 -25.60
N PRO A 189 7.18 5.84 -26.63
CA PRO A 189 5.75 6.12 -26.62
C PRO A 189 5.08 5.64 -25.34
N THR A 190 4.45 6.56 -24.63
CA THR A 190 3.84 6.32 -23.32
C THR A 190 2.52 7.07 -23.23
N ASP A 191 1.45 6.36 -22.86
CA ASP A 191 0.12 6.93 -22.70
C ASP A 191 -0.20 7.17 -21.21
N LEU A 192 -0.83 8.30 -20.93
CA LEU A 192 -1.38 8.59 -19.58
C LEU A 192 -2.78 8.02 -19.47
N ILE A 193 -2.97 7.15 -18.51
CA ILE A 193 -4.27 6.59 -18.14
C ILE A 193 -4.63 7.16 -16.77
N TYR A 194 -5.61 8.04 -16.73
CA TYR A 194 -6.00 8.75 -15.53
C TYR A 194 -7.43 8.40 -15.11
N SER A 195 -7.61 8.13 -13.82
CA SER A 195 -8.93 7.99 -13.20
C SER A 195 -8.91 8.61 -11.80
N ASP A 196 -9.92 9.38 -11.46
CA ASP A 196 -10.16 9.89 -10.10
C ASP A 196 -11.30 9.14 -9.39
N PHE A 197 -11.91 8.18 -10.08
CA PHE A 197 -13.01 7.39 -9.54
C PHE A 197 -12.54 6.50 -8.38
N ARG A 198 -13.24 6.61 -7.26
CA ARG A 198 -13.05 5.75 -6.09
C ARG A 198 -14.24 4.81 -5.95
N PRO A 199 -14.05 3.50 -6.13
CA PRO A 199 -15.13 2.51 -5.94
C PRO A 199 -15.75 2.59 -4.55
N VAL A 200 -14.93 2.89 -3.53
CA VAL A 200 -15.39 3.12 -2.15
C VAL A 200 -15.10 4.56 -1.76
N PRO A 201 -16.13 5.43 -1.64
CA PRO A 201 -15.96 6.82 -1.25
C PRO A 201 -15.35 6.95 0.16
N LEU A 202 -14.45 7.91 0.33
CA LEU A 202 -13.89 8.24 1.64
C LEU A 202 -14.81 9.20 2.39
N GLN A 203 -15.10 8.87 3.65
CA GLN A 203 -15.81 9.73 4.58
C GLN A 203 -14.84 10.27 5.63
N PHE A 204 -14.76 11.59 5.74
CA PHE A 204 -13.86 12.24 6.69
C PHE A 204 -14.59 12.62 7.96
N HIS A 205 -14.05 12.22 9.11
CA HIS A 205 -14.59 12.53 10.42
C HIS A 205 -13.56 13.23 11.31
N PHE A 206 -14.04 14.05 12.20
CA PHE A 206 -13.25 14.66 13.27
C PHE A 206 -13.71 14.11 14.62
N GLY A 207 -12.77 13.53 15.38
CA GLY A 207 -13.01 13.01 16.73
C GLY A 207 -12.63 14.03 17.80
N ASN A 208 -13.51 14.25 18.77
CA ASN A 208 -13.24 15.01 19.99
C ASN A 208 -13.87 14.30 21.20
N THR A 209 -13.75 14.89 22.40
CA THR A 209 -14.31 14.35 23.64
C THR A 209 -15.84 14.22 23.67
N LYS A 210 -16.55 14.74 22.67
CA LYS A 210 -18.00 14.67 22.52
C LYS A 210 -18.47 13.62 21.52
N GLY A 211 -17.55 13.07 20.71
CA GLY A 211 -17.85 12.04 19.69
C GLY A 211 -17.15 12.25 18.36
N LEU A 212 -17.62 11.49 17.36
CA LEU A 212 -17.19 11.59 15.97
C LEU A 212 -18.20 12.43 15.19
N PHE A 213 -17.71 13.41 14.45
CA PHE A 213 -18.50 14.31 13.62
C PHE A 213 -18.00 14.30 12.19
N PRO A 214 -18.88 14.38 11.15
CA PRO A 214 -18.42 14.60 9.79
C PRO A 214 -17.53 15.85 9.74
N LEU A 215 -16.38 15.73 9.08
CA LEU A 215 -15.42 16.84 8.95
C LEU A 215 -15.97 17.95 8.05
N LEU A 216 -16.66 17.54 6.99
CA LEU A 216 -17.23 18.44 6.00
C LEU A 216 -18.74 18.61 6.22
N ASN A 217 -19.29 19.69 5.68
CA ASN A 217 -20.73 19.94 5.61
C ASN A 217 -21.41 19.02 4.58
N ASP A 218 -22.73 19.04 4.50
CA ASP A 218 -23.52 18.18 3.61
C ASP A 218 -23.19 18.39 2.11
N SER A 219 -22.71 19.59 1.73
CA SER A 219 -22.23 19.86 0.37
C SER A 219 -20.77 19.46 0.11
N GLY A 220 -20.04 18.94 1.10
CA GLY A 220 -18.69 18.42 0.97
C GLY A 220 -17.58 19.45 0.71
N ASN A 221 -17.90 20.74 0.72
CA ASN A 221 -16.98 21.82 0.29
C ASN A 221 -16.49 22.75 1.41
N LYS A 222 -17.03 22.64 2.62
CA LYS A 222 -16.65 23.46 3.78
C LYS A 222 -16.55 22.61 5.04
N ILE A 223 -15.74 23.07 5.98
CA ILE A 223 -15.67 22.44 7.31
C ILE A 223 -17.05 22.56 7.97
N ASN A 224 -17.47 21.47 8.61
CA ASN A 224 -18.73 21.39 9.33
C ASN A 224 -18.82 22.51 10.39
N PRO A 225 -19.84 23.38 10.35
CA PRO A 225 -19.98 24.50 11.27
C PRO A 225 -20.01 24.09 12.75
N ARG A 226 -20.45 22.86 13.04
CA ARG A 226 -20.44 22.30 14.41
C ARG A 226 -19.03 22.10 14.99
N LEU A 227 -18.01 22.01 14.13
CA LEU A 227 -16.61 21.90 14.52
C LEU A 227 -15.96 23.28 14.73
N MET A 228 -16.54 24.33 14.18
CA MET A 228 -16.10 25.70 14.38
C MET A 228 -16.54 26.19 15.76
N GLN A 229 -15.76 25.91 16.79
CA GLN A 229 -16.02 26.51 18.11
C GLN A 229 -15.85 28.05 17.99
N LYS A 230 -16.93 28.81 18.26
CA LYS A 230 -16.79 30.23 18.53
C LYS A 230 -15.82 30.40 19.68
N LYS A 231 -14.63 30.96 19.44
CA LYS A 231 -13.75 31.44 20.51
C LYS A 231 -14.62 32.37 21.39
N LYS A 232 -15.04 31.93 22.57
CA LYS A 232 -15.62 32.85 23.56
C LYS A 232 -14.59 33.93 23.74
N ARG A 233 -14.98 35.23 23.48
CA ARG A 233 -14.18 36.39 23.86
C ARG A 233 -13.90 36.25 25.35
N ARG A 234 -12.67 36.00 25.72
CA ARG A 234 -12.21 35.99 27.09
C ARG A 234 -12.32 37.42 27.62
N SER A 235 -12.93 37.58 28.78
CA SER A 235 -12.79 38.77 29.59
C SER A 235 -11.35 38.86 30.09
N ASP A 236 -10.81 40.05 30.15
CA ASP A 236 -9.41 40.43 30.42
C ASP A 236 -8.89 40.09 31.83
N GLY A 237 -9.16 38.91 32.38
CA GLY A 237 -8.76 38.59 33.75
C GLY A 237 -8.12 37.21 33.95
N ASP A 238 -8.19 36.28 32.97
CA ASP A 238 -7.76 34.92 33.18
C ASP A 238 -6.45 34.59 32.45
N LYS A 239 -5.31 34.84 33.10
CA LYS A 239 -3.96 34.44 32.67
C LYS A 239 -3.67 32.95 32.95
N GLY A 240 -4.66 32.06 32.94
CA GLY A 240 -4.51 30.63 33.15
C GLY A 240 -4.33 29.85 31.86
N ARG A 241 -3.23 29.16 31.77
CA ARG A 241 -2.81 28.09 30.82
C ARG A 241 -3.67 27.95 29.57
N ASN A 242 -3.05 28.21 28.41
CA ASN A 242 -3.55 27.82 27.09
C ASN A 242 -3.81 26.30 27.05
N GLY A 243 -4.97 25.86 27.54
CA GLY A 243 -5.40 24.47 27.43
C GLY A 243 -5.59 24.15 25.94
N ARG A 244 -4.70 23.33 25.39
CA ARG A 244 -5.00 22.64 24.11
C ARG A 244 -6.32 21.90 24.32
N PRO A 245 -7.21 21.86 23.31
CA PRO A 245 -8.39 21.01 23.37
C PRO A 245 -7.95 19.61 23.75
N GLU A 246 -8.58 19.04 24.77
CA GLU A 246 -8.27 17.69 25.22
C GLU A 246 -8.63 16.70 24.12
N ALA A 247 -7.67 15.86 23.72
CA ALA A 247 -7.90 14.81 22.75
C ALA A 247 -8.80 13.72 23.37
N PRO A 248 -9.68 13.08 22.59
CA PRO A 248 -10.46 11.96 23.10
C PRO A 248 -9.53 10.83 23.52
N SER A 249 -9.88 10.08 24.57
CA SER A 249 -9.14 8.88 24.94
C SER A 249 -9.25 7.82 23.82
N ILE A 250 -8.26 6.95 23.73
CA ILE A 250 -8.26 5.87 22.75
C ILE A 250 -9.48 4.96 22.99
N ALA A 251 -9.76 4.61 24.24
CA ALA A 251 -10.92 3.79 24.60
C ALA A 251 -12.25 4.41 24.13
N PHE A 252 -12.42 5.72 24.33
CA PHE A 252 -13.61 6.42 23.85
C PHE A 252 -13.69 6.40 22.31
N THR A 253 -12.58 6.63 21.62
CA THR A 253 -12.53 6.58 20.15
C THR A 253 -12.92 5.20 19.65
N LEU A 254 -12.36 4.12 20.21
CA LEU A 254 -12.70 2.75 19.85
C LEU A 254 -14.17 2.43 20.10
N SER A 255 -14.74 2.87 21.22
CA SER A 255 -16.17 2.68 21.50
C SER A 255 -17.06 3.37 20.46
N GLN A 256 -16.68 4.57 20.00
CA GLN A 256 -17.39 5.30 18.93
C GLN A 256 -17.28 4.59 17.57
N LEU A 257 -16.11 4.01 17.25
CA LEU A 257 -15.91 3.24 16.02
C LEU A 257 -16.71 1.94 16.06
N SER A 258 -16.66 1.21 17.17
CA SER A 258 -17.38 -0.05 17.36
C SER A 258 -18.90 0.15 17.27
N SER A 259 -19.46 1.17 17.96
CA SER A 259 -20.89 1.44 17.94
C SER A 259 -21.46 1.86 16.59
N ARG A 260 -20.59 2.25 15.63
CA ARG A 260 -20.96 2.70 14.28
C ARG A 260 -20.57 1.71 13.19
N ASP A 261 -20.17 0.51 13.56
CA ASP A 261 -19.70 -0.52 12.64
C ASP A 261 -18.53 -0.03 11.75
N MET A 262 -17.58 0.69 12.34
CA MET A 262 -16.42 1.27 11.67
C MET A 262 -15.12 0.49 11.91
N LEU A 263 -15.20 -0.71 12.49
CA LEU A 263 -14.07 -1.63 12.65
C LEU A 263 -14.04 -2.63 11.46
N PRO A 264 -12.89 -3.20 11.09
CA PRO A 264 -11.56 -3.02 11.69
C PRO A 264 -10.93 -1.66 11.37
N ALA A 265 -10.05 -1.19 12.27
CA ALA A 265 -9.41 0.10 12.14
C ALA A 265 -7.87 0.01 12.25
N ILE A 266 -7.17 0.84 11.47
CA ILE A 266 -5.76 1.14 11.68
C ILE A 266 -5.66 2.49 12.39
N TYR A 267 -5.01 2.50 13.55
CA TYR A 267 -4.82 3.69 14.37
C TYR A 267 -3.36 4.14 14.30
N PHE A 268 -3.08 5.19 13.54
CA PHE A 268 -1.72 5.70 13.37
C PHE A 268 -1.27 6.53 14.58
N ILE A 269 -0.16 6.06 15.20
CA ILE A 269 0.55 6.74 16.28
C ILE A 269 2.03 6.82 15.86
N PHE A 270 2.56 8.03 15.66
CA PHE A 270 3.90 8.24 15.07
C PHE A 270 5.06 7.98 16.06
N SER A 271 4.90 6.95 16.90
CA SER A 271 5.88 6.55 17.91
C SER A 271 5.69 5.07 18.25
N ARG A 272 6.78 4.28 18.22
CA ARG A 272 6.76 2.85 18.59
C ARG A 272 6.27 2.68 20.04
N ARG A 273 6.83 3.47 20.99
CA ARG A 273 6.40 3.48 22.39
C ARG A 273 4.94 3.92 22.55
N GLY A 274 4.48 4.83 21.68
CA GLY A 274 3.09 5.27 21.66
C GLY A 274 2.14 4.14 21.25
N CYS A 275 2.52 3.31 20.27
CA CYS A 275 1.74 2.15 19.88
C CYS A 275 1.65 1.11 21.01
N ASP A 276 2.78 0.77 21.65
CA ASP A 276 2.81 -0.16 22.78
C ASP A 276 1.99 0.36 23.97
N LYS A 277 2.09 1.67 24.28
CA LYS A 277 1.29 2.31 25.32
C LYS A 277 -0.21 2.26 25.00
N ALA A 278 -0.59 2.50 23.76
CA ALA A 278 -1.97 2.44 23.32
C ALA A 278 -2.57 1.03 23.50
N VAL A 279 -1.80 -0.02 23.14
CA VAL A 279 -2.21 -1.41 23.40
C VAL A 279 -2.41 -1.65 24.90
N ALA A 280 -1.49 -1.18 25.74
CA ALA A 280 -1.60 -1.35 27.20
C ALA A 280 -2.81 -0.59 27.78
N GLU A 281 -3.14 0.61 27.24
CA GLU A 281 -4.26 1.43 27.71
C GLU A 281 -5.62 0.79 27.42
N VAL A 282 -5.76 0.08 26.30
CA VAL A 282 -7.03 -0.50 25.86
C VAL A 282 -7.05 -2.02 25.80
N GLY A 283 -5.97 -2.68 26.24
CA GLY A 283 -5.80 -4.12 26.10
C GLY A 283 -6.83 -4.97 26.85
N ASP A 284 -7.58 -4.39 27.77
CA ASP A 284 -8.67 -5.06 28.50
C ASP A 284 -10.03 -4.97 27.80
N ILE A 285 -10.14 -4.20 26.72
CA ILE A 285 -11.37 -4.08 25.93
C ILE A 285 -11.50 -5.32 25.03
N TRP A 286 -12.69 -5.91 25.00
CA TRP A 286 -13.04 -6.97 24.06
C TRP A 286 -13.69 -6.37 22.82
N LEU A 287 -13.06 -6.58 21.65
CA LEU A 287 -13.57 -6.08 20.36
C LEU A 287 -14.07 -7.20 19.45
N VAL A 288 -13.94 -8.45 19.87
CA VAL A 288 -14.31 -9.65 19.14
C VAL A 288 -15.47 -10.37 19.82
N ASN A 289 -16.29 -11.05 19.02
CA ASN A 289 -17.34 -11.91 19.54
C ASN A 289 -16.76 -13.29 19.99
N PRO A 290 -17.56 -14.17 20.64
CA PRO A 290 -17.06 -15.45 21.14
C PRO A 290 -16.47 -16.37 20.08
N ASP A 291 -17.05 -16.42 18.88
CA ASP A 291 -16.58 -17.27 17.79
C ASP A 291 -15.22 -16.76 17.22
N GLU A 292 -15.09 -15.45 17.04
CA GLU A 292 -13.86 -14.80 16.65
C GLU A 292 -12.77 -14.98 17.71
N ALA A 293 -13.12 -14.88 18.99
CA ALA A 293 -12.19 -15.08 20.10
C ALA A 293 -11.67 -16.54 20.12
N TYR A 294 -12.52 -17.50 19.81
CA TYR A 294 -12.11 -18.90 19.67
C TYR A 294 -11.13 -19.09 18.51
N GLN A 295 -11.45 -18.54 17.32
CA GLN A 295 -10.58 -18.60 16.16
C GLN A 295 -9.22 -17.95 16.42
N LEU A 296 -9.20 -16.77 17.06
CA LEU A 296 -7.97 -16.12 17.49
C LEU A 296 -7.15 -17.01 18.41
N ARG A 297 -7.78 -17.62 19.41
CA ARG A 297 -7.09 -18.50 20.35
C ARG A 297 -6.40 -19.63 19.63
N VAL A 298 -7.11 -20.34 18.76
CA VAL A 298 -6.54 -21.47 18.01
C VAL A 298 -5.32 -21.06 17.19
N GLN A 299 -5.41 -19.95 16.44
CA GLN A 299 -4.33 -19.50 15.58
C GLN A 299 -3.13 -18.93 16.35
N ILE A 300 -3.38 -18.17 17.42
CA ILE A 300 -2.33 -17.58 18.25
C ILE A 300 -1.59 -18.68 19.02
N ASP A 301 -2.31 -19.64 19.62
CA ASP A 301 -1.71 -20.73 20.39
C ASP A 301 -0.86 -21.62 19.48
N ASP A 302 -1.35 -21.96 18.27
CA ASP A 302 -0.58 -22.71 17.29
C ASP A 302 0.70 -21.93 16.85
N PHE A 303 0.59 -20.64 16.63
CA PHE A 303 1.75 -19.80 16.30
C PHE A 303 2.77 -19.77 17.45
N LEU A 304 2.33 -19.58 18.69
CA LEU A 304 3.20 -19.54 19.87
C LEU A 304 3.87 -20.89 20.15
N ASN A 305 3.18 -22.00 19.88
CA ASN A 305 3.76 -23.33 19.99
C ASN A 305 4.93 -23.54 19.00
N ARG A 306 4.80 -22.99 17.80
CA ARG A 306 5.86 -23.04 16.77
C ARG A 306 6.94 -21.98 16.96
N ASN A 307 6.64 -20.87 17.65
CA ASN A 307 7.51 -19.71 17.83
C ASN A 307 7.44 -19.20 19.29
N PRO A 308 7.93 -19.94 20.28
CA PRO A 308 7.74 -19.63 21.70
C PRO A 308 8.32 -18.26 22.11
N ASP A 309 9.40 -17.83 21.46
CA ASP A 309 10.07 -16.54 21.75
C ASP A 309 9.52 -15.35 20.97
N ALA A 310 8.54 -15.56 20.10
CA ALA A 310 8.00 -14.49 19.25
C ALA A 310 7.02 -13.58 19.98
N GLY A 311 6.36 -14.09 21.04
CA GLY A 311 5.37 -13.36 21.82
C GLY A 311 5.99 -12.36 22.78
N ARG A 312 5.64 -11.08 22.69
CA ARG A 312 6.02 -10.07 23.67
C ARG A 312 5.06 -10.08 24.86
N SER A 313 5.61 -10.07 26.06
CA SER A 313 4.84 -9.79 27.28
C SER A 313 4.05 -8.48 27.11
N GLY A 314 2.76 -8.50 27.42
CA GLY A 314 1.86 -7.35 27.27
C GLY A 314 1.19 -7.20 25.89
N GLN A 315 1.57 -7.97 24.86
CA GLN A 315 0.91 -7.97 23.55
C GLN A 315 0.07 -9.22 23.27
N ILE A 316 0.35 -10.32 23.96
CA ILE A 316 -0.37 -11.59 23.75
C ILE A 316 -1.83 -11.49 24.21
N ALA A 317 -2.07 -11.02 25.44
CA ALA A 317 -3.42 -10.92 25.98
C ALA A 317 -4.34 -9.96 25.18
N PRO A 318 -3.88 -8.76 24.76
CA PRO A 318 -4.66 -7.91 23.87
C PRO A 318 -4.95 -8.55 22.50
N LEU A 319 -4.01 -9.35 21.96
CA LEU A 319 -4.19 -10.01 20.66
C LEU A 319 -5.40 -10.95 20.67
N TYR A 320 -5.62 -11.72 21.75
CA TYR A 320 -6.82 -12.57 21.91
C TYR A 320 -8.14 -11.78 21.94
N ARG A 321 -8.07 -10.47 22.16
CA ARG A 321 -9.23 -9.57 22.22
C ARG A 321 -9.41 -8.75 20.93
N GLY A 322 -8.61 -9.04 19.90
CA GLY A 322 -8.67 -8.35 18.61
C GLY A 322 -7.89 -7.04 18.55
N ILE A 323 -6.89 -6.85 19.45
CA ILE A 323 -6.08 -5.63 19.57
C ILE A 323 -4.61 -5.95 19.35
N ALA A 324 -3.94 -5.21 18.47
CA ALA A 324 -2.53 -5.42 18.17
C ALA A 324 -1.76 -4.11 17.99
N ALA A 325 -0.42 -4.19 18.09
CA ALA A 325 0.49 -3.16 17.60
C ALA A 325 1.25 -3.66 16.39
N HIS A 326 1.62 -2.74 15.49
CA HIS A 326 2.45 -3.03 14.32
C HIS A 326 3.45 -1.90 14.07
N HIS A 327 4.72 -2.16 14.32
CA HIS A 327 5.82 -1.21 14.12
C HIS A 327 7.17 -1.92 13.97
N ALA A 328 8.20 -1.20 13.54
CA ALA A 328 9.53 -1.77 13.25
C ALA A 328 10.26 -2.37 14.48
N GLY A 329 9.76 -2.15 15.70
CA GLY A 329 10.30 -2.76 16.93
C GLY A 329 9.70 -4.12 17.28
N ILE A 330 8.80 -4.66 16.45
CA ILE A 330 8.15 -5.96 16.64
C ILE A 330 8.84 -7.00 15.77
N LEU A 331 8.96 -8.23 16.26
CA LEU A 331 9.58 -9.33 15.53
C LEU A 331 8.85 -9.60 14.20
N PRO A 332 9.58 -9.88 13.11
CA PRO A 332 8.98 -10.12 11.80
C PRO A 332 7.88 -11.19 11.80
N ALA A 333 8.12 -12.32 12.46
CA ALA A 333 7.14 -13.41 12.55
C ALA A 333 5.84 -12.97 13.25
N TRP A 334 5.94 -12.18 14.32
CA TRP A 334 4.77 -11.63 15.00
C TRP A 334 4.00 -10.62 14.13
N LYS A 335 4.71 -9.81 13.34
CA LYS A 335 4.05 -8.90 12.40
C LYS A 335 3.24 -9.65 11.35
N VAL A 336 3.81 -10.72 10.78
CA VAL A 336 3.11 -11.56 9.81
C VAL A 336 1.83 -12.15 10.42
N LEU A 337 1.89 -12.67 11.66
CA LEU A 337 0.69 -13.14 12.34
C LEU A 337 -0.38 -12.05 12.49
N VAL A 338 0.01 -10.85 12.94
CA VAL A 338 -0.93 -9.72 13.08
C VAL A 338 -1.55 -9.34 11.73
N GLU A 339 -0.76 -9.31 10.67
CA GLU A 339 -1.21 -9.01 9.31
C GLU A 339 -2.22 -10.05 8.81
N GLU A 340 -1.93 -11.34 8.98
CA GLU A 340 -2.83 -12.45 8.59
C GLU A 340 -4.15 -12.41 9.37
N LEU A 341 -4.08 -12.25 10.69
CA LEU A 341 -5.27 -12.16 11.54
C LEU A 341 -6.12 -10.90 11.23
N PHE A 342 -5.47 -9.79 10.84
CA PHE A 342 -6.18 -8.58 10.43
C PHE A 342 -6.87 -8.77 9.08
N GLN A 343 -6.21 -9.40 8.11
CA GLN A 343 -6.80 -9.72 6.81
C GLN A 343 -8.03 -10.64 6.93
N GLN A 344 -8.02 -11.55 7.91
CA GLN A 344 -9.16 -12.39 8.25
C GLN A 344 -10.29 -11.63 9.00
N GLY A 345 -10.07 -10.35 9.35
CA GLY A 345 -11.00 -9.55 10.11
C GLY A 345 -11.09 -9.90 11.60
N LEU A 346 -10.18 -10.74 12.11
CA LEU A 346 -10.14 -11.17 13.51
C LEU A 346 -9.51 -10.10 14.41
N ILE A 347 -8.51 -9.36 13.95
CA ILE A 347 -8.01 -8.18 14.64
C ILE A 347 -8.85 -6.98 14.26
N LYS A 348 -9.41 -6.31 15.26
CA LYS A 348 -10.32 -5.18 15.08
C LYS A 348 -9.63 -3.82 15.13
N VAL A 349 -8.49 -3.72 15.82
CA VAL A 349 -7.67 -2.50 15.82
C VAL A 349 -6.18 -2.83 15.82
N VAL A 350 -5.44 -2.12 14.97
CA VAL A 350 -3.99 -2.15 14.93
C VAL A 350 -3.44 -0.76 15.19
N PHE A 351 -2.66 -0.60 16.26
CA PHE A 351 -1.90 0.62 16.52
C PHE A 351 -0.58 0.56 15.75
N ALA A 352 -0.39 1.48 14.82
CA ALA A 352 0.71 1.40 13.87
C ALA A 352 1.49 2.72 13.73
N THR A 353 2.76 2.60 13.38
CA THR A 353 3.55 3.72 12.88
C THR A 353 3.37 3.88 11.37
N GLU A 354 3.80 5.01 10.79
CA GLU A 354 3.67 5.28 9.36
C GLU A 354 4.28 4.20 8.44
N THR A 355 5.22 3.40 8.96
CA THR A 355 5.82 2.29 8.20
C THR A 355 4.81 1.23 7.77
N LEU A 356 3.66 1.14 8.43
CA LEU A 356 2.58 0.26 8.01
C LEU A 356 1.89 0.77 6.73
N ALA A 357 1.78 2.09 6.55
CA ALA A 357 1.14 2.69 5.39
C ALA A 357 1.89 2.38 4.08
N ALA A 358 3.16 2.06 4.18
CA ALA A 358 4.02 1.76 3.06
C ALA A 358 4.06 0.25 2.79
N GLY A 359 3.02 -0.28 2.15
CA GLY A 359 3.15 -1.53 1.45
C GLY A 359 2.66 -2.81 2.12
N ILE A 360 1.69 -2.74 3.00
CA ILE A 360 1.03 -3.94 3.52
C ILE A 360 -0.46 -3.85 3.17
N ASN A 361 -0.99 -4.92 2.55
CA ASN A 361 -2.42 -5.02 2.30
C ASN A 361 -3.15 -5.37 3.59
N MET A 362 -3.56 -4.34 4.32
CA MET A 362 -4.40 -4.48 5.51
C MET A 362 -5.75 -3.79 5.25
N PRO A 363 -6.79 -4.54 4.90
CA PRO A 363 -8.11 -4.01 4.55
C PRO A 363 -8.80 -3.44 5.80
N ALA A 364 -8.52 -2.18 6.12
CA ALA A 364 -9.15 -1.47 7.21
C ALA A 364 -10.39 -0.71 6.71
N ARG A 365 -11.49 -0.80 7.47
CA ARG A 365 -12.69 0.02 7.23
C ARG A 365 -12.46 1.47 7.62
N THR A 366 -11.61 1.70 8.62
CA THR A 366 -11.33 3.03 9.16
C THR A 366 -9.84 3.23 9.37
N THR A 367 -9.37 4.42 9.03
CA THR A 367 -8.05 4.90 9.41
C THR A 367 -8.19 6.05 10.41
N VAL A 368 -7.58 5.92 11.58
CA VAL A 368 -7.53 6.98 12.59
C VAL A 368 -6.13 7.59 12.60
N ILE A 369 -6.06 8.90 12.50
CA ILE A 369 -4.81 9.66 12.56
C ILE A 369 -4.81 10.44 13.89
N SER A 370 -3.94 10.05 14.83
CA SER A 370 -3.89 10.64 16.16
C SER A 370 -3.41 12.09 16.18
N SER A 371 -2.60 12.49 15.22
CA SER A 371 -2.05 13.84 15.07
C SER A 371 -1.75 14.13 13.61
N LEU A 372 -2.03 15.37 13.16
CA LEU A 372 -1.65 15.84 11.82
C LEU A 372 -0.19 16.29 11.73
N SER A 373 0.56 16.22 12.83
CA SER A 373 1.99 16.53 12.85
C SER A 373 2.78 15.41 13.53
N LYS A 374 3.97 15.16 13.01
CA LYS A 374 4.93 14.22 13.60
C LYS A 374 6.21 14.95 14.01
N ARG A 375 6.87 14.43 15.04
CA ARG A 375 8.19 14.88 15.43
C ARG A 375 9.24 14.29 14.48
N THR A 376 10.11 15.15 13.96
CA THR A 376 11.28 14.79 13.16
C THR A 376 12.54 15.28 13.86
N ASP A 377 13.71 14.92 13.36
CA ASP A 377 15.00 15.38 13.91
C ASP A 377 15.15 16.91 13.84
N THR A 378 14.45 17.55 12.91
CA THR A 378 14.44 19.01 12.71
C THR A 378 13.25 19.73 13.37
N GLY A 379 12.44 19.03 14.17
CA GLY A 379 11.25 19.60 14.85
C GLY A 379 9.94 18.93 14.49
N HIS A 380 8.83 19.67 14.61
CA HIS A 380 7.48 19.18 14.23
C HIS A 380 7.18 19.49 12.76
N ARG A 381 6.82 18.48 11.99
CA ARG A 381 6.38 18.60 10.60
C ARG A 381 4.94 18.12 10.46
N LEU A 382 4.13 18.81 9.65
CA LEU A 382 2.82 18.32 9.24
C LEU A 382 2.97 17.05 8.38
N LEU A 383 1.99 16.19 8.44
CA LEU A 383 1.86 15.06 7.52
C LEU A 383 1.64 15.62 6.11
N ASN A 384 2.29 15.03 5.15
CA ASN A 384 2.11 15.38 3.74
C ASN A 384 0.94 14.58 3.18
#